data_8715938dd4d8ac7e3ece946d0937f162
#
_entry.id   8715938dd4d8ac7e3ece946d0937f162
#
_cell.length_a   1.000
_cell.length_b   1.000
_cell.length_c   1.000
_cell.angle_alpha   90.00
_cell.angle_beta   90.00
_cell.angle_gamma   90.00
#
_symmetry.space_group_name_H-M   'P 1'
#
loop_
_entity.id
_entity.type
_entity.pdbx_description
1 polymer ?
#
loop_
_entity_poly.entity_id
_entity_poly.type
_entity_poly.pdbx_seq_one_letter_code
_entity_poly.pdbx_strand_id
1 'polypeptide(L)'
;RERPAENREQADELHGRFADANSDFTAILNLWAYLREQQKELSGNAFRRLCRTEHINYLRVREWQDLVQQLRQLAQQVGVSVQAGPVDPVGQHDSVHKALLSGLLSQIGSYDERRREYTGPRGTRFAVFPGSALFKKRHPLVMAAELVETSRLWARTVARIEPEWAEEVGAGLVKCSYSEPHWSRRQGSVVAQEKVTLLGVTLVQDRTVRFGRIDPVLSRELFLRRALVEGDWKTRHHFFARNRKALAEVDELESRLRRRDLRVSDEDLFAFYDERVPANVVSERHFDSWWKKQRHKTPDLLDFDPAQLMTTAAEELDQDAFPTTFMHPLPGGDALELDLDYTFDPTGASGTDGITVTLDVLVLNQMNPEHFAWLCLLYTSDAADDLLC
;
A
#
# COMPACT_ATOMS: atom_id res chain seq x y z
N ARG A 1 -24.04 -37.85 -11.11
CA ARG A 1 -24.01 -37.64 -12.56
C ARG A 1 -23.42 -38.88 -13.20
N GLU A 2 -24.00 -39.32 -14.29
CA GLU A 2 -23.49 -40.44 -15.12
C GLU A 2 -23.00 -39.88 -16.45
N ARG A 3 -21.97 -40.46 -17.00
CA ARG A 3 -21.39 -40.11 -18.33
C ARG A 3 -21.21 -41.39 -19.15
N PRO A 4 -22.31 -41.98 -19.66
CA PRO A 4 -22.23 -43.14 -20.49
C PRO A 4 -21.36 -42.88 -21.72
N ALA A 5 -20.52 -43.81 -22.12
CA ALA A 5 -19.61 -43.63 -23.25
C ALA A 5 -20.33 -43.22 -24.54
N GLU A 6 -21.50 -43.79 -24.76
CA GLU A 6 -22.34 -43.56 -25.94
C GLU A 6 -23.01 -42.20 -25.99
N ASN A 7 -23.30 -41.58 -24.81
CA ASN A 7 -24.04 -40.33 -24.69
C ASN A 7 -23.27 -39.26 -23.92
N ARG A 8 -21.95 -39.30 -23.97
CA ARG A 8 -21.06 -38.45 -23.18
C ARG A 8 -21.28 -36.96 -23.44
N GLU A 9 -21.36 -36.55 -24.69
CA GLU A 9 -21.55 -35.14 -25.09
C GLU A 9 -22.89 -34.61 -24.60
N GLN A 10 -23.98 -35.39 -24.80
CA GLN A 10 -25.31 -35.03 -24.32
C GLN A 10 -25.34 -34.90 -22.78
N ALA A 11 -24.70 -35.84 -22.07
CA ALA A 11 -24.62 -35.76 -20.61
C ALA A 11 -23.85 -34.55 -20.15
N ASP A 12 -22.75 -34.20 -20.83
CA ASP A 12 -21.93 -33.00 -20.50
C ASP A 12 -22.71 -31.70 -20.78
N GLU A 13 -23.46 -31.60 -21.85
CA GLU A 13 -24.33 -30.49 -22.18
C GLU A 13 -25.41 -30.29 -21.11
N LEU A 14 -26.16 -31.34 -20.80
CA LEU A 14 -27.21 -31.32 -19.77
C LEU A 14 -26.70 -30.97 -18.38
N HIS A 15 -25.52 -31.45 -18.02
CA HIS A 15 -24.90 -31.16 -16.72
C HIS A 15 -24.18 -29.81 -16.69
N GLY A 16 -23.81 -29.28 -17.86
CA GLY A 16 -23.15 -27.97 -18.00
C GLY A 16 -23.99 -26.80 -17.45
N ARG A 17 -25.32 -26.91 -17.52
CA ARG A 17 -26.25 -25.90 -17.01
C ARG A 17 -26.15 -25.65 -15.49
N PHE A 18 -25.61 -26.64 -14.75
CA PHE A 18 -25.39 -26.52 -13.30
C PHE A 18 -24.01 -25.94 -12.94
N ALA A 19 -23.14 -25.83 -13.95
CA ALA A 19 -21.78 -25.35 -13.71
C ALA A 19 -21.78 -23.89 -13.23
N ASP A 20 -20.94 -23.62 -12.27
CA ASP A 20 -20.59 -22.26 -11.85
C ASP A 20 -19.15 -21.95 -12.24
N ALA A 21 -18.96 -20.72 -12.70
CA ALA A 21 -17.66 -20.32 -13.22
C ALA A 21 -16.56 -20.22 -12.14
N ASN A 22 -16.93 -20.06 -10.88
CA ASN A 22 -16.03 -19.78 -9.78
C ASN A 22 -16.04 -20.87 -8.70
N SER A 23 -16.98 -21.85 -8.79
CA SER A 23 -17.13 -22.84 -7.73
C SER A 23 -17.80 -24.14 -8.18
N ASP A 24 -17.07 -25.23 -8.04
CA ASP A 24 -17.66 -26.57 -8.18
C ASP A 24 -18.66 -26.88 -7.05
N PHE A 25 -18.52 -26.26 -5.86
CA PHE A 25 -19.48 -26.40 -4.76
C PHE A 25 -20.82 -25.76 -5.10
N THR A 26 -20.79 -24.56 -5.70
CA THR A 26 -22.02 -23.91 -6.20
C THR A 26 -22.67 -24.76 -7.29
N ALA A 27 -21.91 -25.39 -8.17
CA ALA A 27 -22.45 -26.31 -9.17
C ALA A 27 -23.19 -27.52 -8.54
N ILE A 28 -22.73 -28.00 -7.38
CA ILE A 28 -23.43 -29.05 -6.62
C ILE A 28 -24.72 -28.51 -6.02
N LEU A 29 -24.71 -27.28 -5.48
CA LEU A 29 -25.90 -26.63 -4.94
C LEU A 29 -26.95 -26.33 -6.03
N ASN A 30 -26.53 -25.90 -7.22
CA ASN A 30 -27.41 -25.70 -8.36
C ASN A 30 -28.13 -27.01 -8.76
N LEU A 31 -27.40 -28.12 -8.82
CA LEU A 31 -27.99 -29.43 -9.08
C LEU A 31 -28.98 -29.82 -7.96
N TRP A 32 -28.60 -29.59 -6.69
CA TRP A 32 -29.50 -29.88 -5.58
C TRP A 32 -30.80 -29.07 -5.64
N ALA A 33 -30.70 -27.78 -5.87
CA ALA A 33 -31.87 -26.89 -5.99
C ALA A 33 -32.80 -27.35 -7.11
N TYR A 34 -32.23 -27.64 -8.29
CA TYR A 34 -32.98 -28.18 -9.42
C TYR A 34 -33.71 -29.49 -9.06
N LEU A 35 -33.01 -30.47 -8.48
CA LEU A 35 -33.61 -31.76 -8.12
C LEU A 35 -34.74 -31.60 -7.10
N ARG A 36 -34.59 -30.68 -6.15
CA ARG A 36 -35.64 -30.38 -5.12
C ARG A 36 -36.86 -29.73 -5.74
N GLU A 37 -36.69 -28.86 -6.73
CA GLU A 37 -37.77 -28.21 -7.46
C GLU A 37 -38.54 -29.29 -8.31
N GLN A 38 -37.81 -30.06 -9.08
CA GLN A 38 -38.45 -31.12 -9.91
C GLN A 38 -39.21 -32.18 -9.09
N GLN A 39 -38.74 -32.46 -7.86
CA GLN A 39 -39.48 -33.37 -6.97
C GLN A 39 -40.78 -32.80 -6.43
N LYS A 40 -40.91 -31.47 -6.34
CA LYS A 40 -42.17 -30.85 -5.94
C LYS A 40 -43.23 -30.89 -7.05
N GLU A 41 -42.75 -30.80 -8.30
CA GLU A 41 -43.63 -30.67 -9.47
C GLU A 41 -44.01 -32.04 -10.08
N LEU A 42 -43.14 -33.04 -9.96
CA LEU A 42 -43.29 -34.32 -10.63
C LEU A 42 -43.70 -35.45 -9.70
N SER A 43 -44.50 -36.37 -10.22
CA SER A 43 -44.73 -37.65 -9.53
C SER A 43 -43.45 -38.48 -9.42
N GLY A 44 -43.37 -39.39 -8.44
CA GLY A 44 -42.18 -40.23 -8.25
C GLY A 44 -41.72 -41.02 -9.50
N ASN A 45 -42.66 -41.46 -10.32
CA ASN A 45 -42.35 -42.18 -11.59
C ASN A 45 -41.84 -41.19 -12.67
N ALA A 46 -42.42 -40.01 -12.74
CA ALA A 46 -41.98 -38.96 -13.67
C ALA A 46 -40.56 -38.45 -13.27
N PHE A 47 -40.30 -38.26 -11.98
CA PHE A 47 -38.96 -37.89 -11.51
C PHE A 47 -37.90 -38.93 -11.77
N ARG A 48 -38.21 -40.26 -11.62
CA ARG A 48 -37.29 -41.31 -12.01
C ARG A 48 -36.94 -41.27 -13.50
N ARG A 49 -37.99 -41.00 -14.35
CA ARG A 49 -37.79 -40.85 -15.81
C ARG A 49 -36.92 -39.67 -16.12
N LEU A 50 -37.16 -38.51 -15.50
CA LEU A 50 -36.32 -37.34 -15.63
C LEU A 50 -34.85 -37.64 -15.32
N CYS A 51 -34.59 -38.26 -14.17
CA CYS A 51 -33.21 -38.61 -13.79
C CYS A 51 -32.54 -39.47 -14.85
N ARG A 52 -33.26 -40.45 -15.40
CA ARG A 52 -32.69 -41.31 -16.45
C ARG A 52 -32.40 -40.55 -17.74
N THR A 53 -33.33 -39.71 -18.19
CA THR A 53 -33.17 -38.92 -19.42
C THR A 53 -32.05 -37.91 -19.30
N GLU A 54 -31.80 -37.38 -18.13
CA GLU A 54 -30.75 -36.41 -17.88
C GLU A 54 -29.44 -37.03 -17.35
N HIS A 55 -29.27 -38.31 -17.44
CA HIS A 55 -28.06 -39.03 -16.98
C HIS A 55 -27.72 -38.75 -15.51
N ILE A 56 -28.74 -38.65 -14.66
CA ILE A 56 -28.61 -38.47 -13.22
C ILE A 56 -28.96 -39.81 -12.54
N ASN A 57 -28.03 -40.33 -11.73
CA ASN A 57 -28.27 -41.58 -11.02
C ASN A 57 -29.29 -41.39 -9.92
N TYR A 58 -30.49 -41.90 -10.08
CA TYR A 58 -31.61 -41.77 -9.14
C TYR A 58 -31.30 -42.35 -7.75
N LEU A 59 -30.62 -43.51 -7.66
CA LEU A 59 -30.23 -44.09 -6.38
C LEU A 59 -29.30 -43.16 -5.62
N ARG A 60 -28.30 -42.58 -6.28
CA ARG A 60 -27.38 -41.62 -5.67
C ARG A 60 -28.09 -40.33 -5.21
N VAL A 61 -29.12 -39.89 -5.92
CA VAL A 61 -29.95 -38.76 -5.48
C VAL A 61 -30.67 -39.12 -4.18
N ARG A 62 -31.23 -40.33 -4.05
CA ARG A 62 -31.89 -40.80 -2.82
C ARG A 62 -30.90 -40.87 -1.65
N GLU A 63 -29.77 -41.52 -1.83
CA GLU A 63 -28.70 -41.58 -0.82
C GLU A 63 -28.27 -40.19 -0.36
N TRP A 64 -28.11 -39.26 -1.29
CA TRP A 64 -27.77 -37.85 -0.94
C TRP A 64 -28.86 -37.20 -0.12
N GLN A 65 -30.10 -37.34 -0.42
CA GLN A 65 -31.24 -36.83 0.34
C GLN A 65 -31.29 -37.42 1.76
N ASP A 66 -31.11 -38.72 1.86
CA ASP A 66 -31.09 -39.39 3.17
C ASP A 66 -29.94 -38.90 4.04
N LEU A 67 -28.74 -38.70 3.45
CA LEU A 67 -27.58 -38.16 4.12
C LEU A 67 -27.87 -36.71 4.62
N VAL A 68 -28.45 -35.84 3.78
CA VAL A 68 -28.81 -34.47 4.19
C VAL A 68 -29.82 -34.48 5.34
N GLN A 69 -30.78 -35.42 5.34
CA GLN A 69 -31.73 -35.55 6.44
C GLN A 69 -31.05 -36.00 7.74
N GLN A 70 -30.13 -36.97 7.67
CA GLN A 70 -29.35 -37.43 8.81
C GLN A 70 -28.50 -36.28 9.38
N LEU A 71 -27.80 -35.52 8.53
CA LEU A 71 -27.00 -34.38 8.96
C LEU A 71 -27.85 -33.28 9.62
N ARG A 72 -29.07 -33.05 9.14
CA ARG A 72 -30.00 -32.11 9.80
C ARG A 72 -30.41 -32.57 11.19
N GLN A 73 -30.68 -33.86 11.37
CA GLN A 73 -31.02 -34.41 12.67
C GLN A 73 -29.83 -34.30 13.65
N LEU A 74 -28.62 -34.63 13.20
CA LEU A 74 -27.40 -34.49 14.00
C LEU A 74 -27.13 -33.01 14.39
N ALA A 75 -27.30 -32.08 13.44
CA ALA A 75 -27.16 -30.65 13.70
C ALA A 75 -28.11 -30.17 14.81
N GLN A 76 -29.36 -30.62 14.77
CA GLN A 76 -30.35 -30.30 15.84
C GLN A 76 -29.93 -30.86 17.18
N GLN A 77 -29.38 -32.07 17.23
CA GLN A 77 -28.91 -32.70 18.50
C GLN A 77 -27.76 -31.91 19.15
N VAL A 78 -26.91 -31.26 18.35
CA VAL A 78 -25.81 -30.43 18.85
C VAL A 78 -26.20 -28.95 19.00
N GLY A 79 -27.51 -28.63 18.92
CA GLY A 79 -28.02 -27.28 19.13
C GLY A 79 -27.87 -26.33 17.93
N VAL A 80 -27.51 -26.83 16.75
CA VAL A 80 -27.43 -26.04 15.53
C VAL A 80 -28.82 -25.97 14.88
N SER A 81 -29.37 -24.77 14.80
CA SER A 81 -30.66 -24.51 14.14
C SER A 81 -30.43 -24.52 12.60
N VAL A 82 -31.04 -25.47 11.92
CA VAL A 82 -31.03 -25.52 10.46
C VAL A 82 -32.31 -24.92 9.92
N GLN A 83 -32.19 -23.80 9.22
CA GLN A 83 -33.32 -23.16 8.57
C GLN A 83 -33.92 -24.03 7.44
N ALA A 84 -35.21 -24.22 7.46
CA ALA A 84 -35.94 -24.87 6.38
C ALA A 84 -36.31 -23.83 5.34
N GLY A 85 -35.52 -23.70 4.29
CA GLY A 85 -35.80 -22.77 3.19
C GLY A 85 -35.26 -23.27 1.86
N PRO A 86 -35.63 -22.62 0.76
CA PRO A 86 -34.98 -22.90 -0.53
C PRO A 86 -33.50 -22.54 -0.43
N VAL A 87 -32.67 -23.34 -1.09
CA VAL A 87 -31.24 -23.01 -1.24
C VAL A 87 -31.14 -21.89 -2.26
N ASP A 88 -30.52 -20.79 -1.88
CA ASP A 88 -30.15 -19.71 -2.78
C ASP A 88 -28.63 -19.74 -3.04
N PRO A 89 -28.20 -20.39 -4.14
CA PRO A 89 -26.78 -20.54 -4.43
C PRO A 89 -26.05 -19.22 -4.71
N VAL A 90 -26.79 -18.19 -5.14
CA VAL A 90 -26.23 -16.87 -5.46
C VAL A 90 -26.16 -15.98 -4.22
N GLY A 91 -27.27 -15.79 -3.54
CA GLY A 91 -27.33 -14.90 -2.36
C GLY A 91 -26.58 -15.42 -1.14
N GLN A 92 -26.35 -16.75 -1.05
CA GLN A 92 -25.64 -17.39 0.05
C GLN A 92 -24.21 -17.83 -0.32
N HIS A 93 -23.73 -17.46 -1.51
CA HIS A 93 -22.43 -17.90 -2.03
C HIS A 93 -21.28 -17.71 -1.03
N ASP A 94 -21.08 -16.50 -0.54
CA ASP A 94 -19.94 -16.17 0.34
C ASP A 94 -20.05 -16.90 1.68
N SER A 95 -21.23 -16.95 2.26
CA SER A 95 -21.46 -17.61 3.54
C SER A 95 -21.18 -19.12 3.47
N VAL A 96 -21.60 -19.78 2.39
CA VAL A 96 -21.36 -21.19 2.13
C VAL A 96 -19.86 -21.45 1.98
N HIS A 97 -19.17 -20.61 1.18
CA HIS A 97 -17.74 -20.78 0.95
C HIS A 97 -16.90 -20.51 2.20
N LYS A 98 -17.25 -19.50 3.00
CA LYS A 98 -16.60 -19.26 4.31
C LYS A 98 -16.81 -20.42 5.28
N ALA A 99 -18.03 -20.98 5.33
CA ALA A 99 -18.31 -22.14 6.15
C ALA A 99 -17.51 -23.38 5.73
N LEU A 100 -17.39 -23.64 4.42
CA LEU A 100 -16.56 -24.72 3.90
C LEU A 100 -15.08 -24.46 4.16
N LEU A 101 -14.62 -23.24 3.94
CA LEU A 101 -13.23 -22.84 4.13
C LEU A 101 -12.76 -23.08 5.57
N SER A 102 -13.64 -22.95 6.58
CA SER A 102 -13.30 -23.23 7.98
C SER A 102 -12.76 -24.64 8.20
N GLY A 103 -13.23 -25.61 7.42
CA GLY A 103 -12.74 -27.00 7.43
C GLY A 103 -11.66 -27.31 6.40
N LEU A 104 -11.40 -26.39 5.45
CA LEU A 104 -10.53 -26.62 4.30
C LEU A 104 -9.30 -25.71 4.24
N LEU A 105 -8.95 -25.04 5.34
CA LEU A 105 -7.78 -24.14 5.39
C LEU A 105 -6.45 -24.82 5.03
N SER A 106 -6.36 -26.13 5.23
CA SER A 106 -5.20 -26.92 4.82
C SER A 106 -5.19 -27.34 3.35
N GLN A 107 -6.24 -27.02 2.61
CA GLN A 107 -6.42 -27.38 1.20
C GLN A 107 -6.63 -26.15 0.29
N ILE A 108 -6.10 -25.03 0.71
CA ILE A 108 -6.04 -23.81 -0.11
C ILE A 108 -4.77 -23.78 -0.96
N GLY A 109 -4.77 -22.96 -2.00
CA GLY A 109 -3.57 -22.72 -2.81
C GLY A 109 -3.57 -21.37 -3.49
N SER A 110 -2.39 -20.76 -3.56
CA SER A 110 -2.13 -19.56 -4.36
C SER A 110 -1.53 -19.93 -5.71
N TYR A 111 -1.98 -19.26 -6.78
CA TYR A 111 -1.52 -19.53 -8.13
C TYR A 111 -0.11 -18.99 -8.36
N ASP A 112 0.79 -19.86 -8.83
CA ASP A 112 2.14 -19.49 -9.27
C ASP A 112 2.15 -19.35 -10.81
N GLU A 113 2.24 -18.12 -11.29
CA GLU A 113 2.25 -17.78 -12.72
C GLU A 113 3.41 -18.42 -13.49
N ARG A 114 4.58 -18.51 -12.87
CA ARG A 114 5.79 -19.05 -13.51
C ARG A 114 5.67 -20.56 -13.74
N ARG A 115 5.09 -21.26 -12.78
CA ARG A 115 4.94 -22.72 -12.80
C ARG A 115 3.62 -23.18 -13.38
N ARG A 116 2.62 -22.29 -13.45
CA ARG A 116 1.23 -22.57 -13.85
C ARG A 116 0.57 -23.63 -12.99
N GLU A 117 0.86 -23.61 -11.69
CA GLU A 117 0.35 -24.52 -10.67
C GLU A 117 -0.04 -23.73 -9.43
N TYR A 118 -0.77 -24.38 -8.53
CA TYR A 118 -1.08 -23.82 -7.22
C TYR A 118 -0.07 -24.29 -6.17
N THR A 119 0.37 -23.35 -5.33
CA THR A 119 1.19 -23.65 -4.17
C THR A 119 0.30 -23.63 -2.93
N GLY A 120 0.16 -24.78 -2.32
CA GLY A 120 -0.59 -25.00 -1.08
C GLY A 120 0.28 -24.98 0.18
N PRO A 121 -0.31 -25.33 1.33
CA PRO A 121 0.40 -25.40 2.60
C PRO A 121 1.65 -26.27 2.54
N ARG A 122 2.68 -25.87 3.31
CA ARG A 122 3.99 -26.54 3.38
C ARG A 122 4.71 -26.70 2.02
N GLY A 123 4.37 -25.85 1.03
CA GLY A 123 4.96 -25.92 -0.29
C GLY A 123 4.43 -27.02 -1.19
N THR A 124 3.31 -27.64 -0.81
CA THR A 124 2.61 -28.63 -1.64
C THR A 124 2.18 -28.00 -2.94
N ARG A 125 2.39 -28.73 -4.06
CA ARG A 125 2.01 -28.25 -5.40
C ARG A 125 0.92 -29.12 -5.98
N PHE A 126 -0.10 -28.46 -6.52
CA PHE A 126 -1.21 -29.14 -7.14
C PHE A 126 -1.76 -28.39 -8.35
N ALA A 127 -2.50 -29.09 -9.18
CA ALA A 127 -3.25 -28.50 -10.28
C ALA A 127 -4.74 -28.79 -10.13
N VAL A 128 -5.57 -27.92 -10.69
CA VAL A 128 -7.02 -28.15 -10.75
C VAL A 128 -7.31 -29.29 -11.71
N PHE A 129 -8.14 -30.24 -11.27
CA PHE A 129 -8.52 -31.40 -12.08
C PHE A 129 -9.29 -31.01 -13.35
N PRO A 130 -9.05 -31.66 -14.51
CA PRO A 130 -9.69 -31.29 -15.76
C PRO A 130 -11.21 -31.30 -15.78
N GLY A 131 -11.83 -32.03 -14.85
CA GLY A 131 -13.30 -32.07 -14.71
C GLY A 131 -13.92 -30.91 -13.92
N SER A 132 -13.11 -30.02 -13.35
CA SER A 132 -13.57 -28.80 -12.67
C SER A 132 -13.89 -27.70 -13.67
N ALA A 133 -14.89 -26.87 -13.37
CA ALA A 133 -15.19 -25.66 -14.12
C ALA A 133 -14.06 -24.60 -14.05
N LEU A 134 -13.16 -24.74 -13.08
CA LEU A 134 -12.02 -23.85 -12.86
C LEU A 134 -10.72 -24.31 -13.57
N PHE A 135 -10.72 -25.47 -14.25
CA PHE A 135 -9.50 -26.11 -14.79
C PHE A 135 -8.62 -25.19 -15.65
N LYS A 136 -9.20 -24.34 -16.48
CA LYS A 136 -8.44 -23.43 -17.35
C LYS A 136 -8.36 -22.01 -16.81
N LYS A 137 -8.89 -21.78 -15.62
CA LYS A 137 -8.92 -20.45 -14.99
C LYS A 137 -7.78 -20.30 -14.02
N ARG A 138 -7.21 -19.08 -13.97
CA ARG A 138 -6.06 -18.75 -13.14
C ARG A 138 -6.51 -17.83 -11.99
N HIS A 139 -7.39 -18.37 -11.12
CA HIS A 139 -7.78 -17.59 -9.93
C HIS A 139 -6.58 -17.46 -8.99
N PRO A 140 -6.35 -16.28 -8.39
CA PRO A 140 -5.22 -16.06 -7.49
C PRO A 140 -5.20 -17.02 -6.31
N LEU A 141 -6.39 -17.31 -5.74
CA LEU A 141 -6.56 -18.21 -4.61
C LEU A 141 -7.72 -19.18 -4.86
N VAL A 142 -7.52 -20.43 -4.46
CA VAL A 142 -8.54 -21.47 -4.52
C VAL A 142 -8.55 -22.30 -3.23
N MET A 143 -9.71 -22.90 -2.92
CA MET A 143 -9.83 -24.01 -1.97
C MET A 143 -10.28 -25.29 -2.70
N ALA A 144 -9.89 -26.43 -2.23
CA ALA A 144 -10.28 -27.74 -2.77
C ALA A 144 -10.94 -28.59 -1.69
N ALA A 145 -11.95 -29.39 -2.06
CA ALA A 145 -12.52 -30.37 -1.13
C ALA A 145 -11.54 -31.50 -0.84
N GLU A 146 -10.77 -31.91 -1.85
CA GLU A 146 -9.79 -32.98 -1.74
C GLU A 146 -8.58 -32.76 -2.68
N LEU A 147 -7.43 -33.25 -2.24
CA LEU A 147 -6.22 -33.36 -3.04
C LEU A 147 -5.94 -34.85 -3.27
N VAL A 148 -5.95 -35.27 -4.53
CA VAL A 148 -5.80 -36.67 -4.94
C VAL A 148 -4.51 -36.85 -5.73
N GLU A 149 -3.63 -37.70 -5.25
CA GLU A 149 -2.38 -38.02 -5.92
C GLU A 149 -2.58 -39.19 -6.95
N THR A 150 -2.14 -38.90 -8.17
CA THR A 150 -2.06 -39.91 -9.25
C THR A 150 -0.71 -39.74 -9.95
N SER A 151 -0.66 -39.37 -11.23
CA SER A 151 0.56 -38.95 -11.92
C SER A 151 1.10 -37.58 -11.38
N ARG A 152 0.22 -36.79 -10.80
CA ARG A 152 0.47 -35.55 -10.09
C ARG A 152 -0.64 -35.33 -9.06
N LEU A 153 -0.47 -34.35 -8.19
CA LEU A 153 -1.49 -33.99 -7.22
C LEU A 153 -2.58 -33.12 -7.87
N TRP A 154 -3.81 -33.57 -7.80
CA TRP A 154 -4.99 -32.93 -8.38
C TRP A 154 -5.93 -32.42 -7.30
N ALA A 155 -6.32 -31.15 -7.41
CA ALA A 155 -7.41 -30.58 -6.63
C ALA A 155 -8.75 -30.90 -7.28
N ARG A 156 -9.65 -31.52 -6.54
CA ARG A 156 -11.03 -31.83 -6.97
C ARG A 156 -12.03 -31.04 -6.17
N THR A 157 -13.14 -30.70 -6.81
CA THR A 157 -14.20 -29.86 -6.25
C THR A 157 -13.60 -28.56 -5.69
N VAL A 158 -13.30 -27.68 -6.61
CA VAL A 158 -12.52 -26.46 -6.34
C VAL A 158 -13.42 -25.23 -6.35
N ALA A 159 -13.14 -24.26 -5.51
CA ALA A 159 -13.73 -22.95 -5.59
C ALA A 159 -12.66 -21.85 -5.49
N ARG A 160 -12.90 -20.75 -6.17
CA ARG A 160 -12.20 -19.49 -5.93
C ARG A 160 -12.53 -18.99 -4.52
N ILE A 161 -11.55 -18.44 -3.84
CA ILE A 161 -11.75 -17.78 -2.54
C ILE A 161 -11.15 -16.37 -2.58
N GLU A 162 -11.71 -15.49 -1.74
CA GLU A 162 -11.14 -14.17 -1.53
C GLU A 162 -10.16 -14.20 -0.35
N PRO A 163 -9.05 -13.44 -0.42
CA PRO A 163 -8.07 -13.37 0.68
C PRO A 163 -8.70 -13.05 2.03
N GLU A 164 -9.64 -12.11 2.04
CA GLU A 164 -10.35 -11.65 3.23
C GLU A 164 -11.12 -12.77 3.93
N TRP A 165 -11.68 -13.72 3.17
CA TRP A 165 -12.34 -14.89 3.77
C TRP A 165 -11.36 -15.78 4.51
N ALA A 166 -10.19 -16.01 3.90
CA ALA A 166 -9.15 -16.82 4.52
C ALA A 166 -8.52 -16.12 5.73
N GLU A 167 -8.41 -14.79 5.70
CA GLU A 167 -7.96 -13.99 6.85
C GLU A 167 -8.98 -14.06 8.00
N GLU A 168 -10.28 -13.91 7.70
CA GLU A 168 -11.35 -13.94 8.70
C GLU A 168 -11.45 -15.33 9.36
N VAL A 169 -11.57 -16.36 8.55
CA VAL A 169 -11.78 -17.75 9.02
C VAL A 169 -10.51 -18.31 9.67
N GLY A 170 -9.34 -17.94 9.16
CA GLY A 170 -8.03 -18.39 9.64
C GLY A 170 -7.34 -17.41 10.58
N ALA A 171 -8.04 -16.47 11.22
CA ALA A 171 -7.45 -15.37 11.99
C ALA A 171 -6.35 -15.79 12.99
N GLY A 172 -6.51 -16.94 13.66
CA GLY A 172 -5.49 -17.47 14.61
C GLY A 172 -4.27 -18.13 13.93
N LEU A 173 -4.29 -18.35 12.62
CA LEU A 173 -3.25 -19.04 11.85
C LEU A 173 -2.56 -18.11 10.85
N VAL A 174 -3.12 -16.94 10.62
CA VAL A 174 -2.61 -15.93 9.70
C VAL A 174 -1.34 -15.31 10.29
N LYS A 175 -0.34 -15.11 9.43
CA LYS A 175 0.88 -14.38 9.75
C LYS A 175 1.00 -13.18 8.82
N CYS A 176 1.13 -11.99 9.42
CA CYS A 176 1.42 -10.75 8.71
C CYS A 176 2.89 -10.39 8.85
N SER A 177 3.49 -9.93 7.79
CA SER A 177 4.82 -9.31 7.78
C SER A 177 4.75 -7.99 7.04
N TYR A 178 5.58 -7.04 7.47
CA TYR A 178 5.56 -5.67 6.95
C TYR A 178 6.93 -5.31 6.44
N SER A 179 6.98 -4.62 5.30
CA SER A 179 8.20 -4.15 4.68
C SER A 179 8.05 -2.70 4.21
N GLU A 180 9.19 -2.03 4.05
CA GLU A 180 9.30 -0.69 3.49
C GLU A 180 8.40 0.36 4.18
N PRO A 181 8.43 0.48 5.52
CA PRO A 181 7.70 1.53 6.19
C PRO A 181 8.25 2.89 5.77
N HIS A 182 7.35 3.76 5.25
CA HIS A 182 7.72 5.09 4.78
C HIS A 182 6.59 6.10 4.98
N TRP A 183 6.98 7.38 5.04
CA TRP A 183 6.01 8.48 5.10
C TRP A 183 5.29 8.64 3.76
N SER A 184 3.98 8.72 3.81
CA SER A 184 3.14 9.03 2.64
C SER A 184 2.48 10.39 2.82
N ARG A 185 3.02 11.41 2.16
CA ARG A 185 2.45 12.75 2.11
C ARG A 185 0.98 12.75 1.69
N ARG A 186 0.60 11.87 0.73
CA ARG A 186 -0.78 11.76 0.24
C ARG A 186 -1.73 11.23 1.28
N GLN A 187 -1.29 10.31 2.13
CA GLN A 187 -2.12 9.69 3.18
C GLN A 187 -1.98 10.38 4.54
N GLY A 188 -1.04 11.32 4.68
CA GLY A 188 -0.71 11.98 5.93
C GLY A 188 -0.35 11.00 7.05
N SER A 189 0.27 9.87 6.69
CA SER A 189 0.60 8.79 7.64
C SER A 189 1.73 7.93 7.11
N VAL A 190 2.40 7.24 8.02
CA VAL A 190 3.34 6.19 7.64
C VAL A 190 2.56 4.97 7.13
N VAL A 191 2.99 4.44 6.01
CA VAL A 191 2.45 3.24 5.36
C VAL A 191 3.54 2.20 5.20
N ALA A 192 3.13 0.94 5.10
CA ALA A 192 4.03 -0.18 4.81
C ALA A 192 3.36 -1.17 3.85
N GLN A 193 4.16 -2.00 3.19
CA GLN A 193 3.66 -3.12 2.41
C GLN A 193 3.45 -4.32 3.34
N GLU A 194 2.21 -4.79 3.39
CA GLU A 194 1.81 -5.95 4.17
C GLU A 194 1.76 -7.19 3.28
N LYS A 195 2.43 -8.24 3.74
CA LYS A 195 2.31 -9.59 3.19
C LYS A 195 1.58 -10.46 4.20
N VAL A 196 0.52 -11.12 3.73
CA VAL A 196 -0.31 -12.00 4.54
C VAL A 196 -0.12 -13.44 4.09
N THR A 197 0.19 -14.33 5.02
CA THR A 197 0.35 -15.76 4.75
C THR A 197 -0.49 -16.61 5.70
N LEU A 198 -1.02 -17.72 5.19
CA LEU A 198 -1.75 -18.71 5.96
C LEU A 198 -1.16 -20.09 5.70
N LEU A 199 -0.64 -20.77 6.73
CA LEU A 199 0.03 -22.07 6.63
C LEU A 199 1.15 -22.11 5.55
N GLY A 200 1.80 -20.96 5.29
CA GLY A 200 2.83 -20.80 4.26
C GLY A 200 2.31 -20.43 2.86
N VAL A 201 0.99 -20.43 2.66
CA VAL A 201 0.37 -19.93 1.42
C VAL A 201 0.26 -18.42 1.49
N THR A 202 0.72 -17.73 0.45
CA THR A 202 0.57 -16.28 0.34
C THR A 202 -0.86 -15.94 -0.06
N LEU A 203 -1.59 -15.27 0.84
CA LEU A 203 -2.93 -14.77 0.59
C LEU A 203 -2.88 -13.40 -0.09
N VAL A 204 -2.04 -12.51 0.44
CA VAL A 204 -1.80 -11.16 -0.06
C VAL A 204 -0.30 -10.94 -0.12
N GLN A 205 0.19 -10.40 -1.23
CA GLN A 205 1.63 -10.15 -1.40
C GLN A 205 2.03 -8.73 -1.01
N ASP A 206 1.31 -7.71 -1.49
CA ASP A 206 1.68 -6.30 -1.35
C ASP A 206 0.43 -5.45 -1.11
N ARG A 207 -0.05 -5.43 0.13
CA ARG A 207 -1.16 -4.58 0.53
C ARG A 207 -0.62 -3.36 1.28
N THR A 208 -0.88 -2.16 0.79
CA THR A 208 -0.50 -0.95 1.49
C THR A 208 -1.39 -0.73 2.70
N VAL A 209 -0.79 -0.71 3.90
CA VAL A 209 -1.50 -0.52 5.17
C VAL A 209 -0.94 0.67 5.95
N ARG A 210 -1.77 1.27 6.80
CA ARG A 210 -1.32 2.31 7.74
C ARG A 210 -0.53 1.70 8.87
N PHE A 211 0.73 2.07 8.98
CA PHE A 211 1.68 1.43 9.88
C PHE A 211 1.61 1.93 11.33
N GLY A 212 0.99 3.08 11.59
CA GLY A 212 0.93 3.70 12.91
C GLY A 212 0.26 2.89 14.03
N ARG A 213 -0.55 1.86 13.69
CA ARG A 213 -1.12 0.91 14.66
C ARG A 213 -0.22 -0.30 14.91
N ILE A 214 0.67 -0.59 13.97
CA ILE A 214 1.55 -1.75 13.98
C ILE A 214 2.81 -1.42 14.75
N ASP A 215 3.47 -0.32 14.36
CA ASP A 215 4.62 0.23 15.06
C ASP A 215 4.45 1.76 15.24
N PRO A 216 3.87 2.18 16.37
CA PRO A 216 3.70 3.60 16.67
C PRO A 216 5.01 4.36 16.83
N VAL A 217 6.06 3.70 17.35
CA VAL A 217 7.35 4.34 17.62
C VAL A 217 8.03 4.72 16.32
N LEU A 218 8.23 3.76 15.42
CA LEU A 218 8.81 4.02 14.10
C LEU A 218 7.94 4.96 13.27
N SER A 219 6.62 4.84 13.38
CA SER A 219 5.70 5.74 12.65
C SER A 219 5.80 7.18 13.12
N ARG A 220 5.97 7.40 14.43
CA ARG A 220 6.20 8.74 14.98
C ARG A 220 7.53 9.31 14.51
N GLU A 221 8.61 8.53 14.58
CA GLU A 221 9.92 8.94 14.13
C GLU A 221 9.90 9.35 12.65
N LEU A 222 9.35 8.51 11.78
CA LEU A 222 9.22 8.81 10.34
C LEU A 222 8.33 10.03 10.08
N PHE A 223 7.26 10.24 10.85
CA PHE A 223 6.44 11.43 10.74
C PHE A 223 7.22 12.69 11.11
N LEU A 224 7.95 12.68 12.23
CA LEU A 224 8.73 13.83 12.66
C LEU A 224 9.84 14.15 11.66
N ARG A 225 10.62 13.15 11.22
CA ARG A 225 11.73 13.33 10.28
C ARG A 225 11.25 13.81 8.92
N ARG A 226 10.32 13.06 8.31
CA ARG A 226 9.92 13.31 6.92
C ARG A 226 8.95 14.48 6.77
N ALA A 227 7.94 14.55 7.64
CA ALA A 227 6.93 15.61 7.53
C ALA A 227 7.40 16.94 8.14
N LEU A 228 7.94 16.93 9.36
CA LEU A 228 8.26 18.17 10.09
C LEU A 228 9.67 18.67 9.77
N VAL A 229 10.70 17.82 9.81
CA VAL A 229 12.09 18.22 9.59
C VAL A 229 12.36 18.43 8.10
N GLU A 230 12.17 17.41 7.27
CA GLU A 230 12.42 17.50 5.82
C GLU A 230 11.36 18.35 5.08
N GLY A 231 10.19 18.56 5.71
CA GLY A 231 9.14 19.41 5.15
C GLY A 231 8.27 18.73 4.09
N ASP A 232 8.33 17.38 3.95
CA ASP A 232 7.46 16.63 3.05
C ASP A 232 6.04 16.51 3.62
N TRP A 233 5.43 17.64 3.85
CA TRP A 233 4.09 17.75 4.41
C TRP A 233 3.26 18.84 3.73
N LYS A 234 2.03 18.51 3.35
CA LYS A 234 1.09 19.49 2.81
C LYS A 234 0.13 19.94 3.91
N THR A 235 0.51 21.00 4.61
CA THR A 235 -0.26 21.53 5.74
C THR A 235 -0.54 23.01 5.62
N ARG A 236 -1.53 23.50 6.39
CA ARG A 236 -1.88 24.93 6.53
C ARG A 236 -1.51 25.49 7.91
N HIS A 237 -0.71 24.80 8.68
CA HIS A 237 -0.27 25.28 9.98
C HIS A 237 0.71 26.45 9.84
N HIS A 238 0.41 27.56 10.50
CA HIS A 238 1.23 28.78 10.40
C HIS A 238 2.65 28.60 10.93
N PHE A 239 2.83 27.88 12.04
CA PHE A 239 4.17 27.59 12.57
C PHE A 239 5.04 26.91 11.52
N PHE A 240 4.49 25.94 10.78
CA PHE A 240 5.23 25.21 9.78
C PHE A 240 5.72 26.12 8.64
N ALA A 241 4.84 27.03 8.18
CA ALA A 241 5.24 28.02 7.18
C ALA A 241 6.32 28.97 7.69
N ARG A 242 6.21 29.43 8.95
CA ARG A 242 7.25 30.29 9.59
C ARG A 242 8.57 29.55 9.70
N ASN A 243 8.55 28.31 10.18
CA ASN A 243 9.76 27.49 10.33
C ASN A 243 10.44 27.20 9.00
N ARG A 244 9.65 26.89 7.95
CA ARG A 244 10.22 26.68 6.60
C ARG A 244 10.84 27.96 6.05
N LYS A 245 10.23 29.12 6.31
CA LYS A 245 10.80 30.40 5.92
C LYS A 245 12.11 30.69 6.67
N ALA A 246 12.14 30.48 7.99
CA ALA A 246 13.34 30.67 8.79
C ALA A 246 14.49 29.76 8.36
N LEU A 247 14.21 28.48 8.06
CA LEU A 247 15.24 27.56 7.52
C LEU A 247 15.74 28.01 6.15
N ALA A 248 14.85 28.47 5.26
CA ALA A 248 15.26 28.99 3.95
C ALA A 248 16.15 30.23 4.06
N GLU A 249 15.91 31.11 5.03
CA GLU A 249 16.77 32.28 5.31
C GLU A 249 18.18 31.86 5.76
N VAL A 250 18.30 30.78 6.56
CA VAL A 250 19.61 30.22 6.93
C VAL A 250 20.29 29.54 5.74
N ASP A 251 19.55 28.77 4.96
CA ASP A 251 20.07 28.09 3.75
C ASP A 251 20.59 29.14 2.71
N GLU A 252 19.90 30.29 2.59
CA GLU A 252 20.33 31.43 1.76
C GLU A 252 21.62 32.05 2.30
N LEU A 253 21.71 32.21 3.64
CA LEU A 253 22.93 32.71 4.29
C LEU A 253 24.11 31.77 4.07
N GLU A 254 23.92 30.45 4.20
CA GLU A 254 24.94 29.43 3.90
C GLU A 254 25.42 29.54 2.44
N SER A 255 24.51 29.71 1.51
CA SER A 255 24.83 29.87 0.08
C SER A 255 25.63 31.16 -0.16
N ARG A 256 25.23 32.27 0.47
CA ARG A 256 25.89 33.57 0.35
C ARG A 256 27.30 33.55 0.91
N LEU A 257 27.49 32.91 2.08
CA LEU A 257 28.78 32.81 2.76
C LEU A 257 29.63 31.63 2.30
N ARG A 258 29.14 30.84 1.32
CA ARG A 258 29.80 29.64 0.79
C ARG A 258 30.21 28.65 1.89
N ARG A 259 29.35 28.46 2.88
CA ARG A 259 29.55 27.55 4.03
C ARG A 259 28.40 26.56 4.14
N ARG A 260 28.61 25.45 4.86
CA ARG A 260 27.61 24.38 5.09
C ARG A 260 27.52 24.01 6.56
N ASP A 261 28.08 24.81 7.44
CA ASP A 261 28.20 24.53 8.88
C ASP A 261 27.47 25.56 9.74
N LEU A 262 26.67 26.42 9.11
CA LEU A 262 25.93 27.48 9.83
C LEU A 262 24.57 27.00 10.33
N ARG A 263 23.92 26.14 9.59
CA ARG A 263 22.61 25.56 9.93
C ARG A 263 22.79 24.42 10.93
N VAL A 264 21.89 24.36 11.93
CA VAL A 264 21.79 23.20 12.81
C VAL A 264 21.42 21.94 12.04
N SER A 265 21.85 20.78 12.53
CA SER A 265 21.62 19.50 11.86
C SER A 265 20.13 19.11 11.87
N ASP A 266 19.74 18.26 10.93
CA ASP A 266 18.40 17.70 10.92
C ASP A 266 18.11 16.86 12.18
N GLU A 267 19.15 16.36 12.88
CA GLU A 267 19.01 15.67 14.16
C GLU A 267 18.64 16.63 15.29
N ASP A 268 19.18 17.85 15.30
CA ASP A 268 18.81 18.89 16.26
C ASP A 268 17.36 19.34 16.04
N LEU A 269 16.93 19.47 14.78
CA LEU A 269 15.54 19.77 14.43
C LEU A 269 14.61 18.62 14.83
N PHE A 270 15.05 17.38 14.64
CA PHE A 270 14.29 16.21 15.10
C PHE A 270 14.15 16.22 16.63
N ALA A 271 15.23 16.45 17.37
CA ALA A 271 15.21 16.51 18.83
C ALA A 271 14.27 17.60 19.33
N PHE A 272 14.27 18.78 18.69
CA PHE A 272 13.34 19.87 18.99
C PHE A 272 11.88 19.43 18.91
N TYR A 273 11.50 18.73 17.83
CA TYR A 273 10.13 18.23 17.68
C TYR A 273 9.84 17.04 18.58
N ASP A 274 10.81 16.15 18.78
CA ASP A 274 10.66 14.94 19.59
C ASP A 274 10.33 15.27 21.05
N GLU A 275 10.97 16.31 21.60
CA GLU A 275 10.70 16.80 22.95
C GLU A 275 9.29 17.41 23.11
N ARG A 276 8.77 18.04 22.06
CA ARG A 276 7.54 18.87 22.12
C ARG A 276 6.29 18.17 21.65
N VAL A 277 6.42 17.25 20.71
CA VAL A 277 5.29 16.51 20.11
C VAL A 277 5.05 15.22 20.89
N PRO A 278 3.82 14.98 21.43
CA PRO A 278 3.53 13.81 22.24
C PRO A 278 3.75 12.46 21.52
N ALA A 279 4.09 11.44 22.29
CA ALA A 279 4.38 10.10 21.79
C ALA A 279 3.24 9.42 20.99
N ASN A 280 1.99 9.81 21.22
CA ASN A 280 0.82 9.28 20.52
C ASN A 280 0.52 9.97 19.19
N VAL A 281 1.33 10.95 18.77
CA VAL A 281 1.19 11.67 17.49
C VAL A 281 2.02 10.95 16.43
N VAL A 282 1.39 10.04 15.70
CA VAL A 282 2.03 9.17 14.70
C VAL A 282 1.55 9.45 13.25
N SER A 283 0.78 10.52 13.04
CA SER A 283 0.24 10.90 11.73
C SER A 283 -0.27 12.33 11.74
N GLU A 284 -0.49 12.91 10.55
CA GLU A 284 -1.11 14.21 10.35
C GLU A 284 -2.42 14.36 11.15
N ARG A 285 -3.33 13.38 11.06
CA ARG A 285 -4.59 13.42 11.80
C ARG A 285 -4.42 13.50 13.32
N HIS A 286 -3.44 12.76 13.87
CA HIS A 286 -3.13 12.83 15.30
C HIS A 286 -2.54 14.17 15.65
N PHE A 287 -1.65 14.69 14.81
CA PHE A 287 -1.05 16.01 14.96
C PHE A 287 -2.10 17.11 14.96
N ASP A 288 -2.98 17.14 13.96
CA ASP A 288 -4.06 18.13 13.86
C ASP A 288 -4.96 18.16 15.10
N SER A 289 -5.32 16.97 15.58
CA SER A 289 -6.17 16.82 16.76
C SER A 289 -5.50 17.33 18.03
N TRP A 290 -4.21 17.09 18.18
CA TRP A 290 -3.41 17.56 19.29
C TRP A 290 -3.14 19.07 19.16
N TRP A 291 -2.63 19.52 18.02
CA TRP A 291 -2.23 20.89 17.78
C TRP A 291 -3.38 21.87 17.86
N LYS A 292 -4.57 21.49 17.43
CA LYS A 292 -5.79 22.27 17.58
C LYS A 292 -6.03 22.73 19.03
N LYS A 293 -5.68 21.91 20.01
CA LYS A 293 -5.81 22.20 21.43
C LYS A 293 -4.59 22.93 21.97
N GLN A 294 -3.40 22.50 21.54
CA GLN A 294 -2.13 23.01 22.08
C GLN A 294 -1.85 24.45 21.66
N ARG A 295 -2.13 24.80 20.40
CA ARG A 295 -1.90 26.16 19.88
C ARG A 295 -2.64 27.26 20.61
N HIS A 296 -3.71 26.96 21.35
CA HIS A 296 -4.42 27.95 22.18
C HIS A 296 -3.77 28.16 23.54
N LYS A 297 -2.96 27.20 23.98
CA LYS A 297 -2.23 27.30 25.27
C LYS A 297 -0.84 27.89 25.07
N THR A 298 -0.15 27.39 24.08
CA THR A 298 1.23 27.77 23.74
C THR A 298 1.34 27.89 22.23
N PRO A 299 0.99 29.03 21.62
CA PRO A 299 0.97 29.22 20.17
C PRO A 299 2.34 29.05 19.53
N ASP A 300 3.42 29.40 20.25
CA ASP A 300 4.80 29.45 19.76
C ASP A 300 5.60 28.17 20.11
N LEU A 301 4.93 27.14 20.68
CA LEU A 301 5.60 25.91 21.14
C LEU A 301 6.46 25.23 20.05
N LEU A 302 6.04 25.32 18.80
CA LEU A 302 6.69 24.68 17.66
C LEU A 302 7.40 25.68 16.73
N ASP A 303 7.46 26.95 17.10
CA ASP A 303 8.22 27.96 16.34
C ASP A 303 9.71 27.79 16.63
N PHE A 304 10.52 27.85 15.60
CA PHE A 304 11.97 27.91 15.76
C PHE A 304 12.39 29.31 16.26
N ASP A 305 13.27 29.34 17.22
CA ASP A 305 14.03 30.53 17.54
C ASP A 305 15.14 30.71 16.49
N PRO A 306 15.17 31.81 15.72
CA PRO A 306 16.20 32.04 14.72
C PRO A 306 17.64 31.92 15.27
N ALA A 307 17.85 32.32 16.53
CA ALA A 307 19.15 32.17 17.16
C ALA A 307 19.57 30.70 17.38
N GLN A 308 18.60 29.80 17.54
CA GLN A 308 18.85 28.35 17.72
C GLN A 308 18.96 27.58 16.39
N LEU A 309 18.63 28.20 15.26
CA LEU A 309 18.79 27.62 13.94
C LEU A 309 20.22 27.72 13.39
N MET A 310 21.03 28.57 13.99
CA MET A 310 22.42 28.77 13.59
C MET A 310 23.37 28.18 14.63
N THR A 311 24.47 27.66 14.16
CA THR A 311 25.58 27.19 15.00
C THR A 311 26.37 28.36 15.54
N THR A 312 27.18 28.16 16.59
CA THR A 312 28.09 29.21 17.14
C THR A 312 29.08 29.76 16.11
N ALA A 313 29.36 28.99 15.04
CA ALA A 313 30.18 29.43 13.91
C ALA A 313 29.59 30.63 13.15
N ALA A 314 28.28 30.91 13.29
CA ALA A 314 27.63 32.07 12.69
C ALA A 314 27.88 33.37 13.42
N GLU A 315 28.25 33.36 14.71
CA GLU A 315 28.49 34.57 15.53
C GLU A 315 29.78 35.30 15.13
N GLU A 316 30.71 34.65 14.44
CA GLU A 316 32.01 35.20 14.03
C GLU A 316 32.02 35.77 12.60
N LEU A 317 30.86 35.83 11.92
CA LEU A 317 30.79 36.14 10.49
C LEU A 317 30.56 37.63 10.23
N ASP A 318 31.41 38.20 9.37
CA ASP A 318 31.20 39.51 8.77
C ASP A 318 30.20 39.37 7.59
N GLN A 319 28.93 39.67 7.86
CA GLN A 319 27.88 39.61 6.84
C GLN A 319 28.01 40.73 5.79
N ASP A 320 28.72 41.81 6.10
CA ASP A 320 28.94 42.94 5.20
C ASP A 320 29.94 42.60 4.08
N ALA A 321 30.75 41.54 4.28
CA ALA A 321 31.66 41.04 3.25
C ALA A 321 30.95 40.43 2.03
N PHE A 322 29.66 40.11 2.17
CA PHE A 322 28.86 39.45 1.08
C PHE A 322 27.58 40.23 0.82
N PRO A 323 27.65 41.35 0.06
CA PRO A 323 26.52 42.22 -0.19
C PRO A 323 25.41 41.51 -0.97
N THR A 324 24.15 41.89 -0.71
CA THR A 324 22.95 41.36 -1.42
C THR A 324 22.66 42.13 -2.70
N THR A 325 23.28 43.32 -2.86
CA THR A 325 23.11 44.16 -4.06
C THR A 325 24.45 44.66 -4.57
N PHE A 326 24.53 44.93 -5.86
CA PHE A 326 25.70 45.49 -6.54
C PHE A 326 25.29 46.77 -7.28
N MET A 327 26.01 47.86 -7.00
CA MET A 327 25.80 49.14 -7.66
C MET A 327 26.63 49.20 -8.95
N HIS A 328 25.98 48.99 -10.07
CA HIS A 328 26.62 49.06 -11.40
C HIS A 328 26.60 50.51 -11.95
N PRO A 329 27.76 51.14 -12.17
CA PRO A 329 27.80 52.50 -12.76
C PRO A 329 27.34 52.48 -14.21
N LEU A 330 26.45 53.43 -14.57
CA LEU A 330 25.94 53.61 -15.91
C LEU A 330 26.71 54.72 -16.66
N PRO A 331 26.74 54.70 -18.02
CA PRO A 331 27.40 55.69 -18.85
C PRO A 331 26.77 57.11 -18.76
N GLY A 332 26.17 57.55 -17.75
CA GLY A 332 25.57 58.85 -17.51
C GLY A 332 25.87 59.45 -16.14
N GLY A 333 26.61 58.68 -15.32
CA GLY A 333 26.93 59.08 -13.94
C GLY A 333 25.92 58.57 -12.93
N ASP A 334 24.82 57.95 -13.34
CA ASP A 334 23.87 57.25 -12.51
C ASP A 334 24.40 55.82 -12.17
N ALA A 335 23.86 55.18 -11.15
CA ALA A 335 24.16 53.81 -10.82
C ALA A 335 22.87 53.01 -10.76
N LEU A 336 22.95 51.73 -11.25
CA LEU A 336 21.86 50.78 -11.18
C LEU A 336 22.13 49.79 -10.07
N GLU A 337 21.17 49.64 -9.19
CA GLU A 337 21.21 48.64 -8.14
C GLU A 337 20.74 47.30 -8.70
N LEU A 338 21.58 46.26 -8.54
CA LEU A 338 21.35 44.93 -9.07
C LEU A 338 21.34 43.92 -7.92
N ASP A 339 20.34 43.04 -7.88
CA ASP A 339 20.26 41.96 -6.89
C ASP A 339 21.29 40.86 -7.20
N LEU A 340 21.96 40.39 -6.15
CA LEU A 340 22.94 39.31 -6.21
C LEU A 340 22.36 38.05 -5.59
N ASP A 341 22.20 37.00 -6.39
CA ASP A 341 21.83 35.65 -5.94
C ASP A 341 23.08 34.78 -5.81
N TYR A 342 23.28 34.20 -4.65
CA TYR A 342 24.42 33.35 -4.34
C TYR A 342 24.01 31.87 -4.37
N THR A 343 24.71 31.06 -5.13
CA THR A 343 24.55 29.61 -5.15
C THR A 343 25.86 28.93 -4.79
N PHE A 344 25.82 28.09 -3.78
CA PHE A 344 26.98 27.31 -3.34
C PHE A 344 26.77 25.81 -3.63
N ASP A 345 27.43 25.29 -4.65
CA ASP A 345 27.39 23.88 -5.02
C ASP A 345 28.82 23.34 -5.21
N PRO A 346 29.49 22.95 -4.09
CA PRO A 346 30.84 22.42 -4.13
C PRO A 346 30.96 21.10 -4.89
N THR A 347 29.84 20.44 -5.20
CA THR A 347 29.81 19.18 -5.97
C THR A 347 29.69 19.39 -7.47
N GLY A 348 29.32 20.60 -7.89
CA GLY A 348 29.06 20.94 -9.30
C GLY A 348 27.84 20.23 -9.89
N ALA A 349 27.00 19.59 -9.07
CA ALA A 349 25.86 18.82 -9.54
C ALA A 349 24.76 19.69 -10.16
N SER A 350 24.59 20.92 -9.67
CA SER A 350 23.59 21.86 -10.19
C SER A 350 24.08 22.64 -11.44
N GLY A 351 25.39 22.68 -11.67
CA GLY A 351 26.02 23.46 -12.75
C GLY A 351 25.92 24.98 -12.59
N THR A 352 25.46 25.46 -11.43
CA THR A 352 25.18 26.90 -11.17
C THR A 352 25.87 27.42 -9.91
N ASP A 353 27.10 26.92 -9.63
CA ASP A 353 27.91 27.46 -8.52
C ASP A 353 28.40 28.88 -8.81
N GLY A 354 28.24 29.81 -7.88
CA GLY A 354 28.71 31.19 -8.00
C GLY A 354 27.67 32.26 -7.67
N ILE A 355 27.90 33.46 -8.22
CA ILE A 355 26.98 34.59 -8.09
C ILE A 355 26.20 34.77 -9.39
N THR A 356 24.90 34.89 -9.28
CA THR A 356 24.01 35.19 -10.41
C THR A 356 23.47 36.60 -10.24
N VAL A 357 23.53 37.40 -11.31
CA VAL A 357 22.93 38.73 -11.38
C VAL A 357 21.79 38.68 -12.36
N THR A 358 20.59 39.07 -11.94
CA THR A 358 19.43 39.17 -12.81
C THR A 358 19.34 40.56 -13.42
N LEU A 359 19.39 40.64 -14.75
CA LEU A 359 19.34 41.91 -15.51
C LEU A 359 18.07 42.02 -16.33
N ASP A 360 17.45 43.21 -16.36
CA ASP A 360 16.42 43.52 -17.33
C ASP A 360 17.08 43.66 -18.72
N VAL A 361 16.49 43.03 -19.73
CA VAL A 361 16.96 43.06 -21.12
C VAL A 361 17.06 44.51 -21.66
N LEU A 362 16.25 45.42 -21.13
CA LEU A 362 16.24 46.84 -21.56
C LEU A 362 17.52 47.58 -21.15
N VAL A 363 18.19 47.16 -20.12
CA VAL A 363 19.43 47.78 -19.63
C VAL A 363 20.70 47.06 -20.05
N LEU A 364 20.57 45.87 -20.67
CA LEU A 364 21.69 45.02 -21.05
C LEU A 364 22.76 45.73 -21.90
N ASN A 365 22.32 46.61 -22.83
CA ASN A 365 23.22 47.39 -23.68
C ASN A 365 24.03 48.48 -22.96
N GLN A 366 23.69 48.77 -21.71
CA GLN A 366 24.37 49.79 -20.90
C GLN A 366 25.32 49.13 -19.88
N MET A 367 25.38 47.79 -19.87
CA MET A 367 26.21 47.04 -18.95
C MET A 367 27.64 46.91 -19.48
N ASN A 368 28.61 47.19 -18.61
CA ASN A 368 30.02 46.89 -18.91
C ASN A 368 30.39 45.53 -18.27
N PRO A 369 30.70 44.51 -19.10
CA PRO A 369 31.08 43.16 -18.60
C PRO A 369 32.30 43.18 -17.66
N GLU A 370 33.23 44.12 -17.82
CA GLU A 370 34.43 44.22 -17.00
C GLU A 370 34.12 44.52 -15.52
N HIS A 371 33.00 45.20 -15.26
CA HIS A 371 32.57 45.49 -13.89
C HIS A 371 32.11 44.22 -13.13
N PHE A 372 31.64 43.21 -13.85
CA PHE A 372 31.25 41.93 -13.25
C PHE A 372 32.42 40.98 -12.99
N ALA A 373 33.59 41.19 -13.64
CA ALA A 373 34.79 40.43 -13.38
C ALA A 373 35.32 40.64 -11.95
N TRP A 374 35.04 41.80 -11.35
CA TRP A 374 35.44 42.13 -9.99
C TRP A 374 34.58 41.42 -8.92
N LEU A 375 33.40 40.96 -9.24
CA LEU A 375 32.58 40.16 -8.33
C LEU A 375 33.25 38.82 -8.01
N CYS A 376 34.09 38.31 -8.90
CA CYS A 376 34.95 37.11 -8.64
C CYS A 376 36.05 37.39 -7.61
N LEU A 377 36.49 38.64 -7.44
CA LEU A 377 37.58 39.02 -6.55
C LEU A 377 37.11 39.27 -5.09
N LEU A 378 35.82 39.47 -4.84
CA LEU A 378 35.26 39.50 -3.51
C LEU A 378 35.29 38.13 -2.80
N TYR A 379 35.55 37.08 -3.54
CA TYR A 379 35.74 35.71 -3.03
C TYR A 379 37.18 35.36 -2.57
N THR A 380 38.16 36.24 -2.78
CA THR A 380 39.53 35.77 -2.86
C THR A 380 40.45 36.29 -1.80
N SER A 381 40.05 36.40 -0.55
CA SER A 381 41.09 36.42 0.47
C SER A 381 41.66 35.04 0.78
N ASP A 382 40.92 33.97 0.56
CA ASP A 382 41.40 32.60 0.87
C ASP A 382 41.59 31.66 -0.36
N ALA A 383 40.91 31.90 -1.48
CA ALA A 383 41.04 31.02 -2.65
C ALA A 383 42.13 31.43 -3.63
N ALA A 384 42.78 32.59 -3.45
CA ALA A 384 43.88 33.04 -4.32
C ALA A 384 45.22 32.38 -3.98
N ASP A 385 45.36 31.82 -2.79
CA ASP A 385 46.58 31.09 -2.41
C ASP A 385 46.62 29.66 -2.93
N ASP A 386 45.48 29.06 -3.32
CA ASP A 386 45.43 27.68 -3.82
C ASP A 386 45.48 27.55 -5.36
N LEU A 387 45.47 28.65 -6.11
CA LEU A 387 45.53 28.64 -7.58
C LEU A 387 46.87 29.11 -8.19
N LEU A 388 47.90 29.22 -7.38
CA LEU A 388 49.29 29.40 -7.83
C LEU A 388 50.11 28.14 -7.55
N CYS A 389 49.76 27.03 -8.18
CA CYS A 389 50.64 25.89 -8.41
C CYS A 389 50.42 25.36 -9.81
#